data_310b0ca9cea4c8ef4d8be259a03b2ead
#
_entry.id   310b0ca9cea4c8ef4d8be259a03b2ead
#
_cell.length_a   1.000
_cell.length_b   1.000
_cell.length_c   1.000
_cell.angle_alpha   90.00
_cell.angle_beta   90.00
_cell.angle_gamma   90.00
#
_symmetry.space_group_name_H-M   'P 1'
#
loop_
_entity.id
_entity.type
_entity.pdbx_description
1 polymer ?
#
loop_
_entity_poly.entity_id
_entity_poly.type
_entity_poly.pdbx_seq_one_letter_code
_entity_poly.pdbx_strand_id
1 'polypeptide(L)'
;MGRPRYAVLINGGNIDSMVAHYTSAKKRRSDDAYTPGGKGGKRPDRAVTVYSMLARRAFPDTPVYLGGIEASLRRFAHYDYWADRVMPSILESTGADGVMYGMSEHSVVELANNLRHGRKGADACVGVRGTAYMAHDAEGLAWDAVECPSYEDVCASKPDYARSVKLQYDEQDAVRGRALLQRHGRRVLIQNPPAKPLTTEEMDHVYALPYMRTYHPSYEALGGVPAIQEVQFSIIHNRGCFGACNFCALAFHQGRYISVRSHEFV
;
A
#
# COMPACT_ATOMS: atom_id res chain seq x y z
N MET A 1 -3.58 -22.91 7.53
CA MET A 1 -4.02 -21.82 8.43
C MET A 1 -5.53 -21.93 8.64
N GLY A 2 -6.05 -21.57 9.82
CA GLY A 2 -7.49 -21.58 10.10
C GLY A 2 -8.21 -20.35 9.52
N ARG A 3 -9.52 -20.19 9.83
CA ARG A 3 -10.30 -19.02 9.45
C ARG A 3 -9.75 -17.77 10.17
N PRO A 4 -9.56 -16.65 9.45
CA PRO A 4 -9.13 -15.39 10.07
C PRO A 4 -10.15 -14.92 11.11
N ARG A 5 -9.67 -14.43 12.24
CA ARG A 5 -10.55 -13.98 13.35
C ARG A 5 -11.16 -12.61 13.08
N TYR A 6 -10.39 -11.67 12.52
CA TYR A 6 -10.80 -10.28 12.36
C TYR A 6 -10.77 -9.84 10.91
N ALA A 7 -9.68 -10.09 10.18
CA ALA A 7 -9.47 -9.63 8.82
C ALA A 7 -8.39 -10.43 8.09
N VAL A 8 -8.32 -10.25 6.79
CA VAL A 8 -7.19 -10.65 5.94
C VAL A 8 -6.44 -9.39 5.54
N LEU A 9 -5.13 -9.35 5.82
CA LEU A 9 -4.24 -8.28 5.39
C LEU A 9 -3.40 -8.77 4.20
N ILE A 10 -3.40 -8.03 3.09
CA ILE A 10 -2.77 -8.45 1.84
C ILE A 10 -1.76 -7.41 1.39
N ASN A 11 -0.57 -7.85 1.02
CA ASN A 11 0.41 -7.05 0.29
C ASN A 11 1.08 -7.87 -0.81
N GLY A 12 1.66 -7.21 -1.79
CA GLY A 12 2.38 -7.83 -2.91
C GLY A 12 3.86 -8.11 -2.63
N GLY A 13 4.33 -7.84 -1.41
CA GLY A 13 5.76 -7.86 -1.07
C GLY A 13 6.36 -6.44 -1.11
N ASN A 14 7.70 -6.36 -1.07
CA ASN A 14 8.44 -5.10 -1.02
C ASN A 14 8.62 -4.40 -2.38
N ILE A 15 8.19 -5.01 -3.46
CA ILE A 15 8.21 -4.45 -4.82
C ILE A 15 6.88 -4.68 -5.52
N ASP A 16 6.53 -3.78 -6.42
CA ASP A 16 5.37 -3.94 -7.29
C ASP A 16 5.52 -5.17 -8.20
N SER A 17 4.49 -6.02 -8.25
CA SER A 17 4.55 -7.29 -8.97
C SER A 17 4.79 -7.12 -10.48
N MET A 18 4.24 -6.05 -11.08
CA MET A 18 4.45 -5.78 -12.51
C MET A 18 5.90 -5.34 -12.78
N VAL A 19 6.50 -4.53 -11.89
CA VAL A 19 7.92 -4.15 -11.97
C VAL A 19 8.83 -5.37 -11.77
N ALA A 20 8.46 -6.29 -10.89
CA ALA A 20 9.20 -7.53 -10.70
C ALA A 20 9.15 -8.45 -11.92
N HIS A 21 8.02 -8.48 -12.65
CA HIS A 21 7.82 -9.41 -13.76
C HIS A 21 8.21 -8.87 -15.14
N TYR A 22 8.25 -7.56 -15.32
CA TYR A 22 8.46 -6.95 -16.63
C TYR A 22 9.57 -5.91 -16.60
N THR A 23 10.26 -5.77 -17.72
CA THR A 23 11.17 -4.66 -17.98
C THR A 23 10.38 -3.40 -18.35
N SER A 24 11.07 -2.23 -18.37
CA SER A 24 10.48 -0.98 -18.86
C SER A 24 10.03 -1.05 -20.35
N ALA A 25 10.60 -1.97 -21.13
CA ALA A 25 10.16 -2.24 -22.51
C ALA A 25 9.03 -3.29 -22.59
N LYS A 26 8.31 -3.55 -21.49
CA LYS A 26 7.21 -4.52 -21.38
C LYS A 26 7.60 -5.96 -21.70
N LYS A 27 8.89 -6.30 -21.73
CA LYS A 27 9.36 -7.68 -21.90
C LYS A 27 9.29 -8.42 -20.57
N ARG A 28 8.73 -9.63 -20.59
CA ARG A 28 8.69 -10.48 -19.41
C ARG A 28 10.12 -10.88 -19.00
N ARG A 29 10.39 -10.83 -17.69
CA ARG A 29 11.65 -11.31 -17.11
C ARG A 29 11.64 -12.83 -17.06
N SER A 30 12.81 -13.45 -17.27
CA SER A 30 13.00 -14.91 -17.18
C SER A 30 12.98 -15.41 -15.73
N ASP A 31 13.40 -14.58 -14.82
CA ASP A 31 13.61 -14.86 -13.41
C ASP A 31 12.87 -13.89 -12.50
N ASP A 32 12.63 -14.30 -11.28
CA ASP A 32 12.02 -13.50 -10.23
C ASP A 32 12.75 -13.78 -8.92
N ALA A 33 13.64 -12.87 -8.51
CA ALA A 33 14.44 -13.00 -7.29
C ALA A 33 13.60 -13.15 -6.01
N TYR A 34 12.31 -12.78 -6.04
CA TYR A 34 11.38 -12.88 -4.92
C TYR A 34 10.59 -14.20 -4.88
N THR A 35 10.89 -15.14 -5.76
CA THR A 35 10.30 -16.48 -5.73
C THR A 35 11.33 -17.54 -5.33
N PRO A 36 10.89 -18.68 -4.79
CA PRO A 36 11.80 -19.76 -4.44
C PRO A 36 12.62 -20.24 -5.65
N GLY A 37 13.94 -20.31 -5.46
CA GLY A 37 14.89 -20.65 -6.50
C GLY A 37 14.98 -19.65 -7.66
N GLY A 38 14.48 -18.45 -7.51
CA GLY A 38 14.53 -17.39 -8.53
C GLY A 38 13.65 -17.64 -9.76
N LYS A 39 12.73 -18.59 -9.71
CA LYS A 39 11.95 -19.03 -10.88
C LYS A 39 10.85 -18.04 -11.23
N GLY A 40 10.94 -17.40 -12.40
CA GLY A 40 9.92 -16.54 -12.94
C GLY A 40 8.56 -17.24 -13.18
N GLY A 41 7.48 -16.46 -13.26
CA GLY A 41 6.13 -16.95 -13.57
C GLY A 41 5.40 -17.67 -12.43
N LYS A 42 5.92 -17.63 -11.20
CA LYS A 42 5.28 -18.26 -10.01
C LYS A 42 4.35 -17.32 -9.28
N ARG A 43 4.60 -16.04 -9.33
CA ARG A 43 3.70 -15.02 -8.76
C ARG A 43 2.75 -14.49 -9.83
N PRO A 44 1.51 -14.15 -9.49
CA PRO A 44 0.58 -13.55 -10.44
C PRO A 44 1.00 -12.10 -10.76
N ASP A 45 0.69 -11.65 -11.95
CA ASP A 45 0.67 -10.23 -12.30
C ASP A 45 -0.41 -9.53 -11.46
N ARG A 46 -0.14 -8.28 -11.01
CA ARG A 46 -1.02 -7.56 -10.08
C ARG A 46 -1.37 -8.41 -8.86
N ALA A 47 -0.33 -8.85 -8.17
CA ALA A 47 -0.41 -9.83 -7.08
C ALA A 47 -1.45 -9.46 -6.01
N VAL A 48 -1.52 -8.19 -5.60
CA VAL A 48 -2.48 -7.71 -4.61
C VAL A 48 -3.93 -7.94 -5.08
N THR A 49 -4.23 -7.70 -6.35
CA THR A 49 -5.56 -7.93 -6.92
C THR A 49 -5.92 -9.41 -6.88
N VAL A 50 -5.01 -10.28 -7.34
CA VAL A 50 -5.26 -11.73 -7.37
C VAL A 50 -5.39 -12.29 -5.96
N TYR A 51 -4.52 -11.89 -5.04
CA TYR A 51 -4.60 -12.35 -3.65
C TYR A 51 -5.88 -11.87 -2.94
N SER A 52 -6.35 -10.66 -3.25
CA SER A 52 -7.63 -10.17 -2.76
C SER A 52 -8.81 -11.02 -3.24
N MET A 53 -8.84 -11.35 -4.53
CA MET A 53 -9.86 -12.25 -5.09
C MET A 53 -9.84 -13.65 -4.43
N LEU A 54 -8.65 -14.21 -4.22
CA LEU A 54 -8.49 -15.51 -3.56
C LEU A 54 -8.95 -15.46 -2.09
N ALA A 55 -8.61 -14.39 -1.37
CA ALA A 55 -9.03 -14.19 0.01
C ALA A 55 -10.55 -14.05 0.12
N ARG A 56 -11.18 -13.27 -0.75
CA ARG A 56 -12.64 -13.13 -0.81
C ARG A 56 -13.34 -14.45 -1.13
N ARG A 57 -12.77 -15.23 -2.04
CA ARG A 57 -13.30 -16.56 -2.38
C ARG A 57 -13.20 -17.54 -1.21
N ALA A 58 -12.07 -17.52 -0.47
CA ALA A 58 -11.84 -18.40 0.66
C ALA A 58 -12.62 -17.99 1.92
N PHE A 59 -12.80 -16.69 2.13
CA PHE A 59 -13.38 -16.09 3.34
C PHE A 59 -14.34 -14.94 2.96
N PRO A 60 -15.54 -15.24 2.38
CA PRO A 60 -16.43 -14.22 1.82
C PRO A 60 -16.89 -13.17 2.84
N ASP A 61 -17.07 -13.57 4.11
CA ASP A 61 -17.58 -12.70 5.18
C ASP A 61 -16.46 -12.03 6.01
N THR A 62 -15.20 -12.22 5.62
CA THR A 62 -14.07 -11.67 6.37
C THR A 62 -13.58 -10.39 5.69
N PRO A 63 -13.44 -9.26 6.42
CA PRO A 63 -12.90 -8.05 5.87
C PRO A 63 -11.50 -8.24 5.28
N VAL A 64 -11.24 -7.56 4.15
CA VAL A 64 -9.97 -7.62 3.43
C VAL A 64 -9.38 -6.22 3.32
N TYR A 65 -8.18 -6.03 3.84
CA TYR A 65 -7.44 -4.77 3.73
C TYR A 65 -6.13 -4.98 2.97
N LEU A 66 -5.83 -4.03 2.11
CA LEU A 66 -4.66 -4.04 1.25
C LEU A 66 -3.57 -3.15 1.82
N GLY A 67 -2.32 -3.46 1.53
CA GLY A 67 -1.17 -2.65 1.94
C GLY A 67 0.04 -2.89 1.05
N GLY A 68 1.16 -2.28 1.44
CA GLY A 68 2.40 -2.32 0.70
C GLY A 68 2.42 -1.38 -0.50
N ILE A 69 3.57 -1.33 -1.19
CA ILE A 69 3.81 -0.35 -2.26
C ILE A 69 2.82 -0.49 -3.43
N GLU A 70 2.51 -1.72 -3.83
CA GLU A 70 1.60 -1.99 -4.95
C GLU A 70 0.19 -1.42 -4.71
N ALA A 71 -0.36 -1.62 -3.52
CA ALA A 71 -1.66 -1.06 -3.14
C ALA A 71 -1.61 0.45 -2.92
N SER A 72 -0.56 0.95 -2.26
CA SER A 72 -0.38 2.38 -1.99
C SER A 72 -0.36 3.22 -3.26
N LEU A 73 0.33 2.75 -4.31
CA LEU A 73 0.43 3.47 -5.58
C LEU A 73 -0.84 3.38 -6.43
N ARG A 74 -1.73 2.42 -6.15
CA ARG A 74 -2.99 2.20 -6.89
C ARG A 74 -4.24 2.58 -6.10
N ARG A 75 -4.10 3.31 -4.99
CA ARG A 75 -5.24 3.69 -4.15
C ARG A 75 -6.19 4.68 -4.80
N PHE A 76 -5.69 5.57 -5.66
CA PHE A 76 -6.47 6.46 -6.52
C PHE A 76 -6.64 5.90 -7.94
N ALA A 77 -7.42 6.60 -8.77
CA ALA A 77 -7.34 6.42 -10.21
C ALA A 77 -5.88 6.64 -10.66
N HIS A 78 -5.34 5.70 -11.41
CA HIS A 78 -3.93 5.69 -11.77
C HIS A 78 -3.70 5.20 -13.19
N TYR A 79 -2.64 5.70 -13.84
CA TYR A 79 -2.23 5.19 -15.15
C TYR A 79 -1.49 3.86 -14.98
N ASP A 80 -2.05 2.80 -15.57
CA ASP A 80 -1.39 1.51 -15.64
C ASP A 80 -0.56 1.44 -16.94
N TYR A 81 0.75 1.50 -16.78
CA TYR A 81 1.70 1.50 -17.89
C TYR A 81 1.58 0.27 -18.80
N TRP A 82 1.29 -0.90 -18.22
CA TRP A 82 1.17 -2.14 -19.00
C TRP A 82 -0.14 -2.24 -19.76
N ALA A 83 -1.23 -1.79 -19.15
CA ALA A 83 -2.54 -1.73 -19.81
C ALA A 83 -2.70 -0.52 -20.72
N ASP A 84 -1.79 0.46 -20.64
CA ASP A 84 -1.79 1.73 -21.39
C ASP A 84 -3.11 2.51 -21.24
N ARG A 85 -3.62 2.57 -20.02
CA ARG A 85 -4.86 3.29 -19.71
C ARG A 85 -4.93 3.68 -18.24
N VAL A 86 -5.81 4.63 -17.93
CA VAL A 86 -6.18 4.95 -16.56
C VAL A 86 -7.06 3.84 -16.01
N MET A 87 -6.68 3.32 -14.85
CA MET A 87 -7.41 2.31 -14.09
C MET A 87 -8.09 2.97 -12.88
N PRO A 88 -9.23 2.45 -12.42
CA PRO A 88 -9.86 2.92 -11.20
C PRO A 88 -9.00 2.58 -9.96
N SER A 89 -9.40 3.11 -8.81
CA SER A 89 -8.81 2.70 -7.53
C SER A 89 -8.73 1.18 -7.39
N ILE A 90 -7.68 0.67 -6.78
CA ILE A 90 -7.54 -0.76 -6.45
C ILE A 90 -8.69 -1.25 -5.57
N LEU A 91 -9.28 -0.37 -4.75
CA LEU A 91 -10.45 -0.70 -3.95
C LEU A 91 -11.69 -0.96 -4.82
N GLU A 92 -11.88 -0.18 -5.88
CA GLU A 92 -12.95 -0.40 -6.86
C GLU A 92 -12.74 -1.72 -7.60
N SER A 93 -11.50 -2.00 -7.99
CA SER A 93 -11.14 -3.20 -8.77
C SER A 93 -11.23 -4.50 -7.97
N THR A 94 -10.99 -4.45 -6.66
CA THR A 94 -10.88 -5.64 -5.80
C THR A 94 -12.08 -5.83 -4.87
N GLY A 95 -12.86 -4.77 -4.63
CA GLY A 95 -13.88 -4.76 -3.59
C GLY A 95 -13.32 -4.91 -2.17
N ALA A 96 -12.03 -4.64 -1.96
CA ALA A 96 -11.43 -4.66 -0.63
C ALA A 96 -12.01 -3.54 0.25
N ASP A 97 -12.00 -3.75 1.56
CA ASP A 97 -12.65 -2.86 2.53
C ASP A 97 -11.82 -1.59 2.81
N GLY A 98 -10.50 -1.67 2.60
CA GLY A 98 -9.62 -0.51 2.75
C GLY A 98 -8.20 -0.78 2.26
N VAL A 99 -7.44 0.30 2.11
CA VAL A 99 -5.99 0.29 1.86
C VAL A 99 -5.30 0.98 3.01
N MET A 100 -4.31 0.34 3.59
CA MET A 100 -3.30 0.99 4.42
C MET A 100 -2.17 1.44 3.49
N TYR A 101 -1.96 2.74 3.38
CA TYR A 101 -0.94 3.29 2.49
C TYR A 101 0.22 3.91 3.27
N GLY A 102 1.37 3.93 2.66
CA GLY A 102 2.58 4.44 3.29
C GLY A 102 3.13 3.52 4.37
N MET A 103 3.71 4.12 5.40
CA MET A 103 4.24 3.42 6.57
C MET A 103 3.09 3.19 7.55
N SER A 104 2.71 1.95 7.73
CA SER A 104 1.39 1.59 8.28
C SER A 104 1.42 1.06 9.72
N GLU A 105 2.51 1.22 10.45
CA GLU A 105 2.66 0.68 11.81
C GLU A 105 1.55 1.19 12.75
N HIS A 106 1.33 2.50 12.80
CA HIS A 106 0.23 3.07 13.60
C HIS A 106 -1.13 2.66 13.04
N SER A 107 -1.29 2.75 11.70
CA SER A 107 -2.55 2.47 11.03
C SER A 107 -3.02 1.03 11.26
N VAL A 108 -2.12 0.05 11.22
CA VAL A 108 -2.49 -1.37 11.41
C VAL A 108 -2.91 -1.65 12.84
N VAL A 109 -2.28 -1.01 13.82
CA VAL A 109 -2.65 -1.17 15.24
C VAL A 109 -4.02 -0.54 15.50
N GLU A 110 -4.26 0.66 14.98
CA GLU A 110 -5.54 1.36 15.15
C GLU A 110 -6.67 0.62 14.42
N LEU A 111 -6.43 0.16 13.20
CA LEU A 111 -7.36 -0.68 12.45
C LEU A 111 -7.70 -1.97 13.22
N ALA A 112 -6.69 -2.65 13.75
CA ALA A 112 -6.89 -3.88 14.53
C ALA A 112 -7.72 -3.63 15.79
N ASN A 113 -7.51 -2.50 16.47
CA ASN A 113 -8.32 -2.10 17.61
C ASN A 113 -9.77 -1.81 17.21
N ASN A 114 -10.00 -1.10 16.11
CA ASN A 114 -11.33 -0.85 15.58
C ASN A 114 -12.09 -2.16 15.27
N LEU A 115 -11.41 -3.10 14.62
CA LEU A 115 -11.96 -4.43 14.33
C LEU A 115 -12.27 -5.23 15.61
N ARG A 116 -11.39 -5.15 16.61
CA ARG A 116 -11.58 -5.78 17.92
C ARG A 116 -12.79 -5.20 18.66
N HIS A 117 -13.07 -3.91 18.49
CA HIS A 117 -14.24 -3.23 19.07
C HIS A 117 -15.51 -3.35 18.22
N GLY A 118 -15.51 -4.22 17.19
CA GLY A 118 -16.69 -4.56 16.44
C GLY A 118 -16.95 -3.75 15.16
N ARG A 119 -16.11 -2.74 14.85
CA ARG A 119 -16.17 -2.08 13.53
C ARG A 119 -15.83 -3.09 12.43
N LYS A 120 -16.41 -2.93 11.25
CA LYS A 120 -16.20 -3.87 10.13
C LYS A 120 -16.09 -3.14 8.80
N GLY A 121 -15.49 -3.82 7.82
CA GLY A 121 -15.41 -3.28 6.47
C GLY A 121 -14.76 -1.89 6.44
N ALA A 122 -15.28 -1.01 5.60
CA ALA A 122 -14.79 0.36 5.46
C ALA A 122 -14.86 1.19 6.75
N ASP A 123 -15.85 0.92 7.64
CA ASP A 123 -15.99 1.65 8.90
C ASP A 123 -14.79 1.50 9.83
N ALA A 124 -14.06 0.38 9.73
CA ALA A 124 -12.85 0.20 10.52
C ALA A 124 -11.73 1.16 10.13
N CYS A 125 -11.77 1.74 8.92
CA CYS A 125 -10.81 2.74 8.42
C CYS A 125 -11.22 4.18 8.76
N VAL A 126 -12.47 4.43 9.13
CA VAL A 126 -12.97 5.79 9.40
C VAL A 126 -12.18 6.43 10.55
N GLY A 127 -11.58 7.59 10.26
CA GLY A 127 -10.77 8.34 11.22
C GLY A 127 -9.34 7.79 11.44
N VAL A 128 -8.95 6.68 10.78
CA VAL A 128 -7.62 6.09 10.90
C VAL A 128 -6.68 6.71 9.87
N ARG A 129 -5.66 7.44 10.32
CA ARG A 129 -4.65 8.04 9.43
C ARG A 129 -3.89 6.96 8.66
N GLY A 130 -3.46 7.30 7.44
CA GLY A 130 -2.75 6.34 6.58
C GLY A 130 -3.62 5.25 5.97
N THR A 131 -4.95 5.47 5.95
CA THR A 131 -5.89 4.55 5.30
C THR A 131 -6.71 5.23 4.21
N ALA A 132 -7.22 4.43 3.27
CA ALA A 132 -8.20 4.84 2.29
C ALA A 132 -9.28 3.77 2.17
N TYR A 133 -10.52 4.18 1.89
CA TYR A 133 -11.69 3.29 1.78
C TYR A 133 -12.73 3.88 0.83
N MET A 134 -13.67 3.05 0.38
CA MET A 134 -14.79 3.47 -0.45
C MET A 134 -16.04 3.71 0.40
N ALA A 135 -16.74 4.82 0.17
CA ALA A 135 -17.99 5.16 0.81
C ALA A 135 -19.06 5.55 -0.23
N HIS A 136 -20.30 5.69 0.20
CA HIS A 136 -21.40 6.20 -0.64
C HIS A 136 -21.33 7.72 -0.79
N ASP A 137 -20.92 8.40 0.25
CA ASP A 137 -20.75 9.85 0.32
C ASP A 137 -19.56 10.20 1.24
N ALA A 138 -19.31 11.47 1.41
CA ALA A 138 -18.27 12.02 2.26
C ALA A 138 -18.84 12.77 3.47
N GLU A 139 -20.06 12.44 3.89
CA GLU A 139 -20.66 13.05 5.08
C GLU A 139 -19.97 12.56 6.36
N GLY A 140 -19.86 13.43 7.35
CA GLY A 140 -19.27 13.10 8.65
C GLY A 140 -17.78 12.82 8.64
N LEU A 141 -17.03 13.33 7.67
CA LEU A 141 -15.58 13.22 7.66
C LEU A 141 -14.95 13.81 8.93
N ALA A 142 -13.99 13.08 9.49
CA ALA A 142 -13.24 13.53 10.66
C ALA A 142 -12.17 14.61 10.34
N TRP A 143 -11.98 14.92 9.05
CA TRP A 143 -10.88 15.74 8.55
C TRP A 143 -11.36 16.73 7.49
N ASP A 144 -10.68 17.88 7.39
CA ASP A 144 -10.75 18.71 6.21
C ASP A 144 -10.31 17.93 4.99
N ALA A 145 -11.06 18.08 3.89
CA ALA A 145 -10.84 17.30 2.70
C ALA A 145 -10.68 18.17 1.44
N VAL A 146 -9.90 17.67 0.51
CA VAL A 146 -9.73 18.23 -0.84
C VAL A 146 -10.27 17.25 -1.85
N GLU A 147 -11.12 17.72 -2.77
CA GLU A 147 -11.67 16.89 -3.83
C GLU A 147 -10.73 16.87 -5.04
N CYS A 148 -10.31 15.68 -5.44
CA CYS A 148 -9.59 15.41 -6.67
C CYS A 148 -10.58 15.31 -7.84
N PRO A 149 -10.16 15.60 -9.09
CA PRO A 149 -10.93 15.23 -10.27
C PRO A 149 -11.39 13.77 -10.19
N SER A 150 -12.63 13.51 -10.62
CA SER A 150 -13.22 12.17 -10.58
C SER A 150 -12.44 11.16 -11.42
N TYR A 151 -12.72 9.87 -11.25
CA TYR A 151 -12.17 8.82 -12.11
C TYR A 151 -12.51 9.08 -13.58
N GLU A 152 -13.73 9.50 -13.86
CA GLU A 152 -14.21 9.82 -15.21
C GLU A 152 -13.44 11.00 -15.80
N ASP A 153 -13.22 12.06 -15.02
CA ASP A 153 -12.47 13.26 -15.47
C ASP A 153 -11.01 12.89 -15.79
N VAL A 154 -10.34 12.14 -14.91
CA VAL A 154 -8.94 11.75 -15.14
C VAL A 154 -8.78 10.74 -16.30
N CYS A 155 -9.81 9.99 -16.63
CA CYS A 155 -9.83 9.16 -17.85
C CYS A 155 -9.96 9.99 -19.12
N ALA A 156 -10.75 11.06 -19.07
CA ALA A 156 -11.06 11.89 -20.23
C ALA A 156 -10.00 12.98 -20.49
N SER A 157 -9.27 13.42 -19.46
CA SER A 157 -8.46 14.64 -19.51
C SER A 157 -7.10 14.45 -18.86
N LYS A 158 -6.02 14.60 -19.66
CA LYS A 158 -4.64 14.59 -19.14
C LYS A 158 -4.37 15.74 -18.16
N PRO A 159 -4.86 16.98 -18.36
CA PRO A 159 -4.77 18.04 -17.34
C PRO A 159 -5.42 17.66 -16.01
N ASP A 160 -6.60 17.03 -16.01
CA ASP A 160 -7.27 16.60 -14.78
C ASP A 160 -6.50 15.44 -14.10
N TYR A 161 -5.94 14.54 -14.88
CA TYR A 161 -5.01 13.53 -14.35
C TYR A 161 -3.81 14.19 -13.65
N ALA A 162 -3.16 15.15 -14.31
CA ALA A 162 -2.03 15.88 -13.74
C ALA A 162 -2.42 16.65 -12.47
N ARG A 163 -3.60 17.27 -12.45
CA ARG A 163 -4.16 17.95 -11.28
C ARG A 163 -4.39 16.97 -10.13
N SER A 164 -4.96 15.80 -10.40
CA SER A 164 -5.18 14.75 -9.40
C SER A 164 -3.86 14.30 -8.78
N VAL A 165 -2.82 14.04 -9.58
CA VAL A 165 -1.49 13.66 -9.11
C VAL A 165 -0.86 14.79 -8.27
N LYS A 166 -1.02 16.06 -8.70
CA LYS A 166 -0.50 17.21 -7.93
C LYS A 166 -1.15 17.32 -6.57
N LEU A 167 -2.48 17.17 -6.47
CA LEU A 167 -3.19 17.21 -5.19
C LEU A 167 -2.73 16.06 -4.26
N GLN A 168 -2.59 14.85 -4.79
CA GLN A 168 -2.04 13.74 -4.02
C GLN A 168 -0.61 14.01 -3.53
N TYR A 169 0.20 14.67 -4.34
CA TYR A 169 1.56 15.06 -3.98
C TYR A 169 1.59 16.16 -2.91
N ASP A 170 0.75 17.18 -3.02
CA ASP A 170 0.68 18.29 -2.07
C ASP A 170 0.18 17.81 -0.69
N GLU A 171 -0.81 16.93 -0.67
CA GLU A 171 -1.41 16.39 0.57
C GLU A 171 -0.67 15.15 1.13
N GLN A 172 0.50 14.80 0.60
CA GLN A 172 1.33 13.70 1.13
C GLN A 172 2.12 14.09 2.41
N ASP A 173 1.95 15.29 2.90
CA ASP A 173 2.59 15.76 4.12
C ASP A 173 1.93 15.12 5.37
N ALA A 174 2.73 14.43 6.18
CA ALA A 174 2.23 13.74 7.38
C ALA A 174 1.74 14.68 8.49
N VAL A 175 2.12 15.96 8.45
CA VAL A 175 1.76 16.98 9.46
C VAL A 175 0.59 17.83 8.99
N ARG A 176 0.64 18.32 7.74
CA ARG A 176 -0.30 19.30 7.18
C ARG A 176 -1.28 18.71 6.18
N GLY A 177 -1.01 17.50 5.67
CA GLY A 177 -1.83 16.85 4.65
C GLY A 177 -3.26 16.64 5.15
N ARG A 178 -4.20 17.03 4.27
CA ARG A 178 -5.64 16.88 4.47
C ARG A 178 -6.10 15.52 3.94
N ALA A 179 -7.35 15.19 4.20
CA ALA A 179 -8.01 14.08 3.52
C ALA A 179 -8.19 14.40 2.03
N LEU A 180 -8.22 13.35 1.21
CA LEU A 180 -8.49 13.48 -0.23
C LEU A 180 -9.72 12.66 -0.60
N LEU A 181 -10.53 13.24 -1.49
CA LEU A 181 -11.72 12.60 -2.04
C LEU A 181 -11.55 12.41 -3.54
N GLN A 182 -11.99 11.27 -4.06
CA GLN A 182 -12.09 11.06 -5.50
C GLN A 182 -13.38 10.28 -5.82
N ARG A 183 -14.23 10.83 -6.67
CA ARG A 183 -15.45 10.15 -7.11
C ARG A 183 -15.12 9.04 -8.10
N HIS A 184 -15.82 7.91 -7.92
CA HIS A 184 -15.83 6.76 -8.81
C HIS A 184 -17.29 6.37 -9.06
N GLY A 185 -17.92 6.97 -10.06
CA GLY A 185 -19.35 6.82 -10.32
C GLY A 185 -20.18 7.29 -9.13
N ARG A 186 -20.91 6.36 -8.50
CA ARG A 186 -21.78 6.65 -7.34
C ARG A 186 -21.05 6.54 -5.99
N ARG A 187 -19.79 6.14 -5.97
CA ARG A 187 -19.00 5.99 -4.75
C ARG A 187 -17.92 7.05 -4.67
N VAL A 188 -17.45 7.28 -3.47
CA VAL A 188 -16.37 8.20 -3.18
C VAL A 188 -15.23 7.42 -2.52
N LEU A 189 -14.06 7.50 -3.11
CA LEU A 189 -12.83 7.13 -2.44
C LEU A 189 -12.50 8.22 -1.42
N ILE A 190 -12.35 7.82 -0.17
CA ILE A 190 -11.91 8.67 0.92
C ILE A 190 -10.52 8.22 1.33
N GLN A 191 -9.54 9.09 1.18
CA GLN A 191 -8.22 8.89 1.77
C GLN A 191 -8.11 9.76 3.01
N ASN A 192 -7.94 9.16 4.17
CA ASN A 192 -7.59 9.88 5.39
C ASN A 192 -6.18 10.51 5.27
N PRO A 193 -5.84 11.53 6.05
CA PRO A 193 -4.51 12.12 6.04
C PRO A 193 -3.41 11.06 6.24
N PRO A 194 -2.19 11.28 5.74
CA PRO A 194 -1.08 10.36 5.92
C PRO A 194 -0.81 10.00 7.38
N ALA A 195 -0.35 8.78 7.65
CA ALA A 195 0.10 8.38 8.98
C ALA A 195 1.22 9.30 9.46
N LYS A 196 1.26 9.58 10.77
CA LYS A 196 2.37 10.32 11.36
C LYS A 196 3.64 9.49 11.28
N PRO A 197 4.80 10.12 11.07
CA PRO A 197 6.08 9.42 11.13
C PRO A 197 6.29 8.81 12.52
N LEU A 198 6.92 7.64 12.57
CA LEU A 198 7.35 7.05 13.84
C LEU A 198 8.40 7.93 14.53
N THR A 199 8.35 8.01 15.85
CA THR A 199 9.46 8.54 16.65
C THR A 199 10.66 7.60 16.58
N THR A 200 11.81 8.04 17.07
CA THR A 200 13.02 7.19 17.14
C THR A 200 12.76 5.96 18.01
N GLU A 201 12.13 6.12 19.15
CA GLU A 201 11.80 5.03 20.08
C GLU A 201 10.82 4.02 19.45
N GLU A 202 9.82 4.50 18.74
CA GLU A 202 8.88 3.64 18.01
C GLU A 202 9.57 2.87 16.88
N MET A 203 10.47 3.54 16.14
CA MET A 203 11.28 2.86 15.13
C MET A 203 12.17 1.79 15.73
N ASP A 204 12.88 2.09 16.80
CA ASP A 204 13.72 1.13 17.50
C ASP A 204 12.91 -0.07 17.99
N HIS A 205 11.73 0.19 18.57
CA HIS A 205 10.81 -0.89 18.98
C HIS A 205 10.39 -1.77 17.80
N VAL A 206 10.00 -1.19 16.67
CA VAL A 206 9.62 -1.96 15.47
C VAL A 206 10.76 -2.84 14.97
N TYR A 207 11.99 -2.30 14.91
CA TYR A 207 13.15 -3.07 14.44
C TYR A 207 13.71 -4.05 15.48
N ALA A 208 13.37 -3.90 16.76
CA ALA A 208 13.66 -4.85 17.81
C ALA A 208 12.72 -6.05 17.88
N LEU A 209 11.60 -6.04 17.13
CA LEU A 209 10.70 -7.18 17.06
C LEU A 209 11.44 -8.45 16.62
N PRO A 210 11.03 -9.64 17.06
CA PRO A 210 11.74 -10.90 16.80
C PRO A 210 11.57 -11.40 15.37
N TYR A 211 11.99 -10.60 14.40
CA TYR A 211 12.01 -11.01 12.98
C TYR A 211 13.05 -12.09 12.75
N MET A 212 12.72 -13.09 11.95
CA MET A 212 13.65 -14.13 11.51
C MET A 212 14.77 -13.61 10.60
N ARG A 213 14.60 -12.43 10.01
CA ARG A 213 15.58 -11.75 9.13
C ARG A 213 16.04 -12.60 7.94
N THR A 214 15.20 -13.54 7.53
CA THR A 214 15.40 -14.43 6.38
C THR A 214 14.05 -14.86 5.82
N TYR A 215 14.06 -15.58 4.71
CA TYR A 215 12.85 -16.18 4.13
C TYR A 215 12.34 -17.36 4.98
N HIS A 216 11.07 -17.72 4.76
CA HIS A 216 10.46 -18.84 5.50
C HIS A 216 11.19 -20.18 5.22
N PRO A 217 11.46 -21.01 6.24
CA PRO A 217 12.23 -22.27 6.07
C PRO A 217 11.68 -23.24 5.03
N SER A 218 10.36 -23.22 4.75
CA SER A 218 9.75 -24.04 3.70
C SER A 218 10.31 -23.79 2.30
N TYR A 219 10.98 -22.67 2.08
CA TYR A 219 11.58 -22.33 0.77
C TYR A 219 13.00 -22.87 0.61
N GLU A 220 13.65 -23.36 1.67
CA GLU A 220 15.02 -23.87 1.65
C GLU A 220 15.17 -25.01 0.62
N ALA A 221 14.29 -26.02 0.70
CA ALA A 221 14.28 -27.16 -0.22
C ALA A 221 13.97 -26.76 -1.69
N LEU A 222 13.46 -25.56 -1.91
CA LEU A 222 13.16 -25.02 -3.23
C LEU A 222 14.25 -24.09 -3.78
N GLY A 223 15.39 -24.00 -3.09
CA GLY A 223 16.52 -23.14 -3.46
C GLY A 223 16.52 -21.75 -2.81
N GLY A 224 15.76 -21.58 -1.72
CA GLY A 224 15.66 -20.32 -0.99
C GLY A 224 15.01 -19.19 -1.80
N VAL A 225 15.10 -17.96 -1.31
CA VAL A 225 14.61 -16.75 -2.01
C VAL A 225 15.79 -15.84 -2.32
N PRO A 226 16.27 -15.77 -3.58
CA PRO A 226 17.51 -15.07 -3.94
C PRO A 226 17.58 -13.59 -3.52
N ALA A 227 16.45 -12.89 -3.46
CA ALA A 227 16.39 -11.48 -3.07
C ALA A 227 16.97 -11.20 -1.66
N ILE A 228 17.08 -12.22 -0.78
CA ILE A 228 17.70 -12.06 0.53
C ILE A 228 19.18 -11.66 0.42
N GLN A 229 19.88 -12.10 -0.63
CA GLN A 229 21.30 -11.85 -0.82
C GLN A 229 21.63 -10.35 -0.94
N GLU A 230 20.66 -9.55 -1.43
CA GLU A 230 20.84 -8.11 -1.56
C GLU A 230 20.70 -7.36 -0.23
N VAL A 231 19.97 -7.93 0.73
CA VAL A 231 19.54 -7.19 1.93
C VAL A 231 19.97 -7.83 3.25
N GLN A 232 20.44 -9.08 3.27
CA GLN A 232 20.72 -9.80 4.52
C GLN A 232 21.75 -9.13 5.44
N PHE A 233 22.65 -8.35 4.87
CA PHE A 233 23.67 -7.57 5.61
C PHE A 233 23.38 -6.06 5.62
N SER A 234 22.18 -5.66 5.21
CA SER A 234 21.78 -4.26 5.21
C SER A 234 21.14 -3.89 6.54
N ILE A 235 21.41 -2.67 6.98
CA ILE A 235 20.81 -2.08 8.17
C ILE A 235 19.96 -0.89 7.72
N ILE A 236 18.68 -0.90 8.05
CA ILE A 236 17.81 0.26 7.83
C ILE A 236 18.03 1.24 8.98
N HIS A 237 18.66 2.36 8.68
CA HIS A 237 18.90 3.43 9.64
C HIS A 237 17.76 4.44 9.69
N ASN A 238 17.15 4.74 8.53
CA ASN A 238 16.09 5.75 8.41
C ASN A 238 15.03 5.34 7.40
N ARG A 239 13.89 6.01 7.46
CA ARG A 239 12.79 5.94 6.49
C ARG A 239 12.39 7.34 6.02
N GLY A 240 11.77 7.43 4.84
CA GLY A 240 11.40 8.68 4.20
C GLY A 240 12.51 9.27 3.34
N CYS A 241 12.16 10.21 2.47
CA CYS A 241 13.10 10.87 1.60
C CYS A 241 12.62 12.28 1.21
N PHE A 242 13.40 13.29 1.54
CA PHE A 242 13.09 14.69 1.17
C PHE A 242 13.50 15.05 -0.27
N GLY A 243 14.16 14.14 -1.00
CA GLY A 243 14.67 14.41 -2.36
C GLY A 243 13.58 14.67 -3.40
N ALA A 244 12.38 14.14 -3.19
CA ALA A 244 11.17 14.40 -3.99
C ALA A 244 11.38 14.28 -5.51
N CYS A 245 12.23 13.35 -5.96
CA CYS A 245 12.51 13.12 -7.38
C CYS A 245 11.24 12.68 -8.13
N ASN A 246 10.97 13.29 -9.28
CA ASN A 246 9.74 13.08 -10.05
C ASN A 246 9.50 11.63 -10.50
N PHE A 247 10.55 10.83 -10.65
CA PHE A 247 10.46 9.43 -11.04
C PHE A 247 10.29 8.47 -9.85
N CYS A 248 10.46 8.95 -8.60
CA CYS A 248 10.63 8.08 -7.44
C CYS A 248 9.32 7.92 -6.66
N ALA A 249 8.87 6.68 -6.51
CA ALA A 249 7.69 6.36 -5.71
C ALA A 249 7.92 6.44 -4.18
N LEU A 250 9.17 6.59 -3.73
CA LEU A 250 9.51 6.56 -2.32
C LEU A 250 8.80 7.66 -1.52
N ALA A 251 8.76 8.89 -2.05
CA ALA A 251 8.08 10.01 -1.42
C ALA A 251 6.57 9.78 -1.27
N PHE A 252 5.94 9.07 -2.23
CA PHE A 252 4.52 8.71 -2.17
C PHE A 252 4.23 7.53 -1.23
N HIS A 253 5.21 6.66 -0.99
CA HIS A 253 5.04 5.49 -0.15
C HIS A 253 5.55 5.72 1.28
N GLN A 254 6.79 6.17 1.45
CA GLN A 254 7.37 6.39 2.79
C GLN A 254 7.17 7.82 3.31
N GLY A 255 6.76 8.75 2.45
CA GLY A 255 6.67 10.16 2.77
C GLY A 255 8.00 10.91 2.67
N ARG A 256 7.93 12.23 2.90
CA ARG A 256 9.09 13.13 2.81
C ARG A 256 9.74 13.40 4.17
N TYR A 257 9.08 13.02 5.24
CA TYR A 257 9.60 13.17 6.59
C TYR A 257 10.61 12.07 6.89
N ILE A 258 11.76 12.43 7.41
CA ILE A 258 12.80 11.46 7.76
C ILE A 258 12.62 11.05 9.21
N SER A 259 12.30 9.76 9.41
CA SER A 259 12.36 9.11 10.73
C SER A 259 13.64 8.31 10.83
N VAL A 260 14.32 8.38 11.97
CA VAL A 260 15.62 7.73 12.18
C VAL A 260 15.58 6.80 13.38
N ARG A 261 16.42 5.78 13.35
CA ARG A 261 16.70 4.92 14.50
C ARG A 261 17.76 5.56 15.39
N SER A 262 17.81 5.18 16.66
CA SER A 262 18.89 5.60 17.55
C SER A 262 20.21 4.92 17.16
N HIS A 263 21.32 5.55 17.49
CA HIS A 263 22.66 4.99 17.30
C HIS A 263 22.91 3.73 18.12
N GLU A 264 22.21 3.59 19.23
CA GLU A 264 22.35 2.46 20.16
C GLU A 264 21.73 1.17 19.58
N PHE A 265 20.73 1.31 18.66
CA PHE A 265 20.02 0.19 18.05
C PHE A 265 20.43 -0.09 16.58
N VAL A 266 21.37 0.65 16.04
CA VAL A 266 21.97 0.42 14.72
C VAL A 266 23.29 -0.31 14.90
#